data_358d4f2cc6bae5ac9111ebd68a6f086a
#
_entry.id   358d4f2cc6bae5ac9111ebd68a6f086a
#
_cell.length_a   1.000
_cell.length_b   1.000
_cell.length_c   1.000
_cell.angle_alpha   90.00
_cell.angle_beta   90.00
_cell.angle_gamma   90.00
#
_symmetry.space_group_name_H-M   'P 1'
#
loop_
_entity.id
_entity.type
_entity.pdbx_description
1 polymer ?
#
loop_
_entity_poly.entity_id
_entity_poly.type
_entity_poly.pdbx_seq_one_letter_code
_entity_poly.pdbx_strand_id
1 'polypeptide(L)'
;NGVPDWEVDQRFKDDVFTFVRLKYNAYRGRGGGWQTDYPDADLNFAFRLQQLTSMKVDPDGKILEITDPQLFDYPWVYMIEPGGISLSEEETTTLRRYLLNGGFMMVDDFWGEAEWYDFYEAIKLVFPDREPIELPYEHPIFHCVYDLPNKPQIPSLGAAQAGRSRGITWERPDAQEVHYKGI
;
A
#
# COMPACT_ATOMS: atom_id res chain seq x y z
N ASN A 1 -7.13 -17.56 -9.79
CA ASN A 1 -6.00 -16.65 -9.60
C ASN A 1 -4.63 -17.34 -9.58
N GLY A 2 -4.54 -18.67 -9.49
CA GLY A 2 -3.31 -19.43 -9.63
C GLY A 2 -2.35 -19.36 -8.43
N VAL A 3 -2.75 -18.75 -7.33
CA VAL A 3 -2.03 -18.79 -6.07
C VAL A 3 -2.35 -20.13 -5.39
N PRO A 4 -1.33 -20.94 -5.00
CA PRO A 4 -1.57 -22.18 -4.27
C PRO A 4 -2.13 -21.91 -2.88
N ASP A 5 -2.99 -22.80 -2.41
CA ASP A 5 -3.42 -22.81 -1.01
C ASP A 5 -2.28 -23.29 -0.10
N TRP A 6 -2.19 -22.75 1.10
CA TRP A 6 -1.32 -23.22 2.17
C TRP A 6 -2.00 -23.05 3.53
N GLU A 7 -1.52 -23.79 4.50
CA GLU A 7 -2.01 -23.72 5.87
C GLU A 7 -0.94 -23.12 6.78
N VAL A 8 -1.37 -22.34 7.74
CA VAL A 8 -0.50 -21.84 8.81
C VAL A 8 -0.26 -22.98 9.81
N ASP A 9 1.01 -23.23 10.12
CA ASP A 9 1.37 -24.19 11.17
C ASP A 9 0.79 -23.72 12.51
N GLN A 10 -0.02 -24.57 13.15
CA GLN A 10 -0.72 -24.27 14.39
C GLN A 10 0.20 -23.86 15.54
N ARG A 11 1.49 -24.19 15.48
CA ARG A 11 2.51 -23.74 16.45
C ARG A 11 2.78 -22.22 16.35
N PHE A 12 2.45 -21.61 15.21
CA PHE A 12 2.73 -20.20 14.90
C PHE A 12 1.45 -19.42 14.61
N LYS A 13 0.28 -19.92 14.96
CA LYS A 13 -1.01 -19.30 14.64
C LYS A 13 -1.16 -17.84 15.11
N ASP A 14 -0.44 -17.48 16.18
CA ASP A 14 -0.45 -16.15 16.78
C ASP A 14 0.78 -15.29 16.37
N ASP A 15 1.65 -15.85 15.50
CA ASP A 15 2.86 -15.19 15.00
C ASP A 15 2.91 -15.29 13.45
N VAL A 16 1.92 -14.72 12.81
CA VAL A 16 1.77 -14.71 11.36
C VAL A 16 1.60 -13.29 10.85
N PHE A 17 2.19 -13.02 9.70
CA PHE A 17 1.85 -11.81 8.96
C PHE A 17 0.49 -12.00 8.28
N THR A 18 -0.42 -11.06 8.47
CA THR A 18 -1.70 -10.99 7.77
C THR A 18 -1.71 -9.77 6.87
N PHE A 19 -2.03 -9.94 5.59
CA PHE A 19 -2.26 -8.82 4.68
C PHE A 19 -3.57 -8.13 5.09
N VAL A 20 -3.49 -6.90 5.53
CA VAL A 20 -4.66 -6.12 5.95
C VAL A 20 -4.90 -4.98 4.97
N ARG A 21 -5.99 -5.07 4.23
CA ARG A 21 -6.46 -4.03 3.31
C ARG A 21 -7.38 -3.06 4.03
N LEU A 22 -7.09 -1.77 3.93
CA LEU A 22 -7.96 -0.73 4.48
C LEU A 22 -9.11 -0.42 3.54
N LYS A 23 -10.32 -0.47 4.06
CA LYS A 23 -11.53 0.04 3.42
C LYS A 23 -11.72 1.50 3.83
N TYR A 24 -11.81 2.37 2.86
CA TYR A 24 -11.97 3.82 3.05
C TYR A 24 -13.07 4.38 2.14
N ASN A 25 -13.50 5.60 2.41
CA ASN A 25 -14.47 6.32 1.60
C ASN A 25 -13.77 7.28 0.63
N ALA A 26 -14.34 7.44 -0.58
CA ALA A 26 -13.90 8.41 -1.56
C ALA A 26 -15.06 9.34 -1.95
N TYR A 27 -14.78 10.65 -2.09
CA TYR A 27 -15.82 11.65 -2.30
C TYR A 27 -16.20 11.90 -3.78
N ARG A 28 -15.47 11.35 -4.74
CA ARG A 28 -15.70 11.63 -6.18
C ARG A 28 -16.49 10.56 -6.93
N GLY A 29 -17.17 9.64 -6.25
CA GLY A 29 -18.02 8.64 -6.90
C GLY A 29 -17.33 7.73 -7.91
N ARG A 30 -16.04 7.82 -8.08
CA ARG A 30 -15.20 6.82 -8.70
C ARG A 30 -15.05 5.75 -7.64
N GLY A 31 -15.76 4.67 -7.82
CA GLY A 31 -15.98 3.63 -6.83
C GLY A 31 -14.73 3.36 -6.03
N GLY A 32 -14.85 3.32 -4.70
CA GLY A 32 -13.73 3.35 -3.80
C GLY A 32 -12.61 2.44 -4.24
N GLY A 33 -11.47 3.04 -4.57
CA GLY A 33 -10.28 2.35 -5.09
C GLY A 33 -9.77 1.23 -4.19
N TRP A 34 -10.23 1.16 -2.94
CA TRP A 34 -9.85 0.10 -2.01
C TRP A 34 -10.15 -1.33 -2.50
N GLN A 35 -11.06 -1.51 -3.46
CA GLN A 35 -11.40 -2.82 -4.05
C GLN A 35 -10.54 -3.18 -5.28
N THR A 36 -9.73 -2.26 -5.77
CA THR A 36 -8.90 -2.50 -6.95
C THR A 36 -7.99 -3.71 -6.70
N ASP A 37 -7.96 -4.59 -7.68
CA ASP A 37 -7.16 -5.83 -7.67
C ASP A 37 -7.43 -6.78 -6.49
N TYR A 38 -8.53 -6.58 -5.76
CA TYR A 38 -8.95 -7.52 -4.73
C TYR A 38 -9.66 -8.74 -5.35
N PRO A 39 -9.40 -9.98 -4.88
CA PRO A 39 -8.43 -10.36 -3.85
C PRO A 39 -7.04 -10.72 -4.41
N ASP A 40 -6.81 -10.58 -5.71
CA ASP A 40 -5.63 -11.12 -6.38
C ASP A 40 -4.33 -10.47 -5.89
N ALA A 41 -4.33 -9.16 -5.66
CA ALA A 41 -3.15 -8.46 -5.13
C ALA A 41 -2.76 -8.97 -3.74
N ASP A 42 -3.74 -9.13 -2.85
CA ASP A 42 -3.55 -9.56 -1.46
C ASP A 42 -2.98 -10.99 -1.41
N LEU A 43 -3.59 -11.90 -2.15
CA LEU A 43 -3.16 -13.30 -2.23
C LEU A 43 -1.78 -13.44 -2.85
N ASN A 44 -1.50 -12.72 -3.93
CA ASN A 44 -0.20 -12.74 -4.58
C ASN A 44 0.89 -12.15 -3.69
N PHE A 45 0.62 -11.05 -2.98
CA PHE A 45 1.56 -10.46 -2.04
C PHE A 45 1.87 -11.43 -0.89
N ALA A 46 0.85 -11.97 -0.25
CA ALA A 46 0.99 -12.93 0.84
C ALA A 46 1.80 -14.17 0.41
N PHE A 47 1.49 -14.74 -0.76
CA PHE A 47 2.20 -15.88 -1.32
C PHE A 47 3.68 -15.55 -1.61
N ARG A 48 3.97 -14.40 -2.21
CA ARG A 48 5.35 -13.99 -2.50
C ARG A 48 6.15 -13.70 -1.23
N LEU A 49 5.55 -13.05 -0.25
CA LEU A 49 6.20 -12.80 1.03
C LEU A 49 6.62 -14.11 1.70
N GLN A 50 5.75 -15.13 1.72
CA GLN A 50 6.06 -16.44 2.24
C GLN A 50 7.20 -17.13 1.46
N GLN A 51 7.24 -17.00 0.12
CA GLN A 51 8.27 -17.61 -0.71
C GLN A 51 9.64 -16.96 -0.54
N LEU A 52 9.67 -15.65 -0.35
CA LEU A 52 10.89 -14.83 -0.40
C LEU A 52 11.51 -14.59 0.99
N THR A 53 10.77 -14.92 2.05
CA THR A 53 11.20 -14.69 3.42
C THR A 53 10.97 -15.93 4.29
N SER A 54 11.44 -15.88 5.54
CA SER A 54 11.13 -16.89 6.55
C SER A 54 9.85 -16.60 7.34
N MET A 55 9.12 -15.53 6.99
CA MET A 55 7.89 -15.14 7.68
C MET A 55 6.81 -16.21 7.50
N LYS A 56 6.04 -16.42 8.54
CA LYS A 56 4.77 -17.14 8.43
C LYS A 56 3.71 -16.17 7.99
N VAL A 57 2.93 -16.55 6.99
CA VAL A 57 1.97 -15.66 6.34
C VAL A 57 0.60 -16.33 6.33
N ASP A 58 -0.40 -15.57 6.76
CA ASP A 58 -1.80 -15.98 6.68
C ASP A 58 -2.23 -16.02 5.19
N PRO A 59 -2.79 -17.14 4.69
CA PRO A 59 -3.30 -17.23 3.32
C PRO A 59 -4.50 -16.31 3.08
N ASP A 60 -5.28 -16.05 4.13
CA ASP A 60 -6.51 -15.27 4.07
C ASP A 60 -6.24 -13.86 4.57
N GLY A 61 -6.10 -12.89 3.71
CA GLY A 61 -5.99 -11.50 4.12
C GLY A 61 -7.24 -10.99 4.87
N LYS A 62 -7.17 -9.77 5.38
CA LYS A 62 -8.31 -9.09 6.03
C LYS A 62 -8.64 -7.78 5.35
N ILE A 63 -9.92 -7.42 5.40
CA ILE A 63 -10.38 -6.07 5.08
C ILE A 63 -10.88 -5.45 6.38
N LEU A 64 -10.32 -4.31 6.76
CA LEU A 64 -10.74 -3.56 7.93
C LEU A 64 -11.12 -2.14 7.53
N GLU A 65 -12.15 -1.61 8.17
CA GLU A 65 -12.41 -0.17 8.17
C GLU A 65 -11.35 0.54 9.03
N ILE A 66 -11.05 1.78 8.73
CA ILE A 66 -10.03 2.54 9.47
C ILE A 66 -10.38 2.66 10.96
N THR A 67 -11.68 2.69 11.29
CA THR A 67 -12.18 2.78 12.67
C THR A 67 -12.35 1.43 13.36
N ASP A 68 -12.07 0.32 12.68
CA ASP A 68 -12.18 -1.00 13.29
C ASP A 68 -11.16 -1.14 14.45
N PRO A 69 -11.59 -1.50 15.65
CA PRO A 69 -10.68 -1.67 16.79
C PRO A 69 -9.61 -2.75 16.57
N GLN A 70 -9.85 -3.75 15.72
CA GLN A 70 -8.87 -4.77 15.34
C GLN A 70 -7.68 -4.18 14.55
N LEU A 71 -7.77 -2.95 14.04
CA LEU A 71 -6.67 -2.30 13.33
C LEU A 71 -5.37 -2.33 14.15
N PHE A 72 -5.47 -2.21 15.46
CA PHE A 72 -4.33 -2.17 16.38
C PHE A 72 -3.68 -3.54 16.64
N ASP A 73 -4.32 -4.63 16.19
CA ASP A 73 -3.77 -5.99 16.27
C ASP A 73 -2.79 -6.28 15.13
N TYR A 74 -2.77 -5.43 14.09
CA TYR A 74 -1.98 -5.63 12.88
C TYR A 74 -0.94 -4.52 12.70
N PRO A 75 0.36 -4.85 12.69
CA PRO A 75 1.40 -3.84 12.58
C PRO A 75 1.56 -3.25 11.18
N TRP A 76 0.96 -3.88 10.16
CA TRP A 76 1.05 -3.47 8.76
C TRP A 76 -0.31 -3.46 8.09
N VAL A 77 -0.60 -2.38 7.37
CA VAL A 77 -1.85 -2.24 6.60
C VAL A 77 -1.58 -1.66 5.21
N TYR A 78 -2.46 -1.94 4.28
CA TYR A 78 -2.37 -1.54 2.88
C TYR A 78 -3.55 -0.67 2.46
N MET A 79 -3.25 0.43 1.78
CA MET A 79 -4.22 1.33 1.18
C MET A 79 -3.89 1.51 -0.30
N ILE A 80 -4.78 1.12 -1.19
CA ILE A 80 -4.63 1.21 -2.65
C ILE A 80 -5.52 2.31 -3.22
N GLU A 81 -5.06 2.98 -4.28
CA GLU A 81 -5.79 4.02 -5.04
C GLU A 81 -6.45 5.11 -4.17
N PRO A 82 -5.72 5.76 -3.25
CA PRO A 82 -6.32 6.75 -2.35
C PRO A 82 -6.64 8.10 -3.03
N GLY A 83 -6.50 8.17 -4.34
CA GLY A 83 -6.90 9.37 -5.11
C GLY A 83 -8.37 9.69 -4.89
N GLY A 84 -8.65 10.83 -4.25
CA GLY A 84 -10.00 11.22 -3.87
C GLY A 84 -10.49 10.66 -2.53
N ILE A 85 -9.59 10.16 -1.68
CA ILE A 85 -9.92 9.71 -0.32
C ILE A 85 -10.60 10.83 0.49
N SER A 86 -11.55 10.44 1.33
CA SER A 86 -12.20 11.31 2.29
C SER A 86 -12.16 10.67 3.67
N LEU A 87 -11.46 11.29 4.59
CA LEU A 87 -11.34 10.83 5.98
C LEU A 87 -12.27 11.64 6.88
N SER A 88 -13.04 10.95 7.70
CA SER A 88 -13.76 11.56 8.82
C SER A 88 -12.79 11.96 9.93
N GLU A 89 -13.25 12.74 10.89
CA GLU A 89 -12.46 13.11 12.08
C GLU A 89 -12.06 11.87 12.90
N GLU A 90 -12.96 10.88 13.01
CA GLU A 90 -12.70 9.63 13.71
C GLU A 90 -11.63 8.79 12.98
N GLU A 91 -11.74 8.64 11.66
CA GLU A 91 -10.74 7.93 10.85
C GLU A 91 -9.37 8.61 10.92
N THR A 92 -9.35 9.94 10.83
CA THR A 92 -8.12 10.74 10.96
C THR A 92 -7.44 10.52 12.32
N THR A 93 -8.21 10.58 13.40
CA THR A 93 -7.71 10.38 14.76
C THR A 93 -7.21 8.94 14.96
N THR A 94 -7.94 7.96 14.42
CA THR A 94 -7.59 6.54 14.52
C THR A 94 -6.30 6.24 13.76
N LEU A 95 -6.17 6.70 12.51
CA LEU A 95 -4.95 6.55 11.72
C LEU A 95 -3.75 7.20 12.41
N ARG A 96 -3.91 8.43 12.91
CA ARG A 96 -2.84 9.11 13.66
C ARG A 96 -2.38 8.26 14.85
N ARG A 97 -3.32 7.75 15.63
CA ARG A 97 -3.00 6.91 16.80
C ARG A 97 -2.33 5.61 16.38
N TYR A 98 -2.82 4.96 15.34
CA TYR A 98 -2.25 3.72 14.80
C TYR A 98 -0.78 3.92 14.37
N LEU A 99 -0.54 4.92 13.55
CA LEU A 99 0.80 5.18 12.98
C LEU A 99 1.80 5.68 14.05
N LEU A 100 1.35 6.49 15.02
CA LEU A 100 2.20 6.94 16.13
C LEU A 100 2.55 5.82 17.12
N ASN A 101 1.75 4.78 17.21
CA ASN A 101 1.99 3.62 18.06
C ASN A 101 2.80 2.50 17.36
N GLY A 102 3.41 2.79 16.21
CA GLY A 102 4.30 1.86 15.51
C GLY A 102 3.64 1.06 14.40
N GLY A 103 2.38 1.36 14.06
CA GLY A 103 1.75 0.82 12.86
C GLY A 103 2.41 1.36 11.59
N PHE A 104 2.48 0.52 10.56
CA PHE A 104 2.99 0.88 9.24
C PHE A 104 1.85 0.82 8.22
N MET A 105 1.71 1.86 7.41
CA MET A 105 0.74 1.90 6.31
C MET A 105 1.48 2.03 4.99
N MET A 106 1.36 1.02 4.14
CA MET A 106 1.78 1.09 2.75
C MET A 106 0.64 1.68 1.91
N VAL A 107 0.98 2.71 1.14
CA VAL A 107 0.03 3.37 0.25
C VAL A 107 0.56 3.28 -1.18
N ASP A 108 -0.30 2.89 -2.10
CA ASP A 108 0.11 2.54 -3.45
C ASP A 108 -0.96 2.93 -4.48
N ASP A 109 -0.54 2.97 -5.73
CA ASP A 109 -1.41 3.03 -6.91
C ASP A 109 -2.22 4.33 -7.01
N PHE A 110 -1.58 5.47 -6.84
CA PHE A 110 -2.15 6.76 -7.22
C PHE A 110 -1.38 7.39 -8.39
N TRP A 111 -2.12 7.97 -9.32
CA TRP A 111 -1.63 8.28 -10.64
C TRP A 111 -1.55 9.80 -10.90
N GLY A 112 -0.33 10.29 -10.89
CA GLY A 112 -0.01 11.68 -11.19
C GLY A 112 -0.27 12.65 -10.04
N GLU A 113 0.02 13.93 -10.29
CA GLU A 113 0.03 15.00 -9.29
C GLU A 113 -1.34 15.22 -8.61
N ALA A 114 -2.43 15.04 -9.33
CA ALA A 114 -3.77 15.33 -8.78
C ALA A 114 -4.16 14.31 -7.69
N GLU A 115 -3.90 13.02 -7.92
CA GLU A 115 -4.22 11.98 -6.94
C GLU A 115 -3.22 12.00 -5.78
N TRP A 116 -1.95 12.30 -6.07
CA TRP A 116 -0.97 12.56 -5.01
C TRP A 116 -1.41 13.74 -4.12
N TYR A 117 -1.89 14.84 -4.71
CA TYR A 117 -2.35 15.99 -3.95
C TYR A 117 -3.56 15.67 -3.06
N ASP A 118 -4.55 14.93 -3.60
CA ASP A 118 -5.71 14.49 -2.82
C ASP A 118 -5.28 13.63 -1.60
N PHE A 119 -4.34 12.71 -1.80
CA PHE A 119 -3.77 11.94 -0.70
C PHE A 119 -2.96 12.80 0.27
N TYR A 120 -2.14 13.73 -0.26
CA TYR A 120 -1.36 14.65 0.56
C TYR A 120 -2.26 15.46 1.51
N GLU A 121 -3.34 16.03 1.03
CA GLU A 121 -4.30 16.76 1.86
C GLU A 121 -4.91 15.87 2.94
N ALA A 122 -5.25 14.61 2.62
CA ALA A 122 -5.77 13.67 3.59
C ALA A 122 -4.74 13.30 4.67
N ILE A 123 -3.48 13.03 4.28
CA ILE A 123 -2.44 12.67 5.24
C ILE A 123 -2.01 13.88 6.09
N LYS A 124 -2.17 15.10 5.59
CA LYS A 124 -1.97 16.34 6.36
C LYS A 124 -3.03 16.53 7.46
N LEU A 125 -4.24 15.99 7.29
CA LEU A 125 -5.20 15.91 8.41
C LEU A 125 -4.70 14.96 9.50
N VAL A 126 -4.11 13.83 9.10
CA VAL A 126 -3.53 12.87 10.04
C VAL A 126 -2.28 13.44 10.72
N PHE A 127 -1.38 14.09 9.97
CA PHE A 127 -0.12 14.66 10.46
C PHE A 127 0.05 16.13 10.05
N PRO A 128 -0.65 17.07 10.70
CA PRO A 128 -0.56 18.49 10.33
C PRO A 128 0.84 19.09 10.55
N ASP A 129 1.61 18.48 11.42
CA ASP A 129 2.95 18.90 11.85
C ASP A 129 4.11 18.21 11.09
N ARG A 130 3.81 17.33 10.14
CA ARG A 130 4.82 16.59 9.37
C ARG A 130 4.62 16.77 7.88
N GLU A 131 5.70 16.58 7.13
CA GLU A 131 5.70 16.58 5.67
C GLU A 131 6.17 15.22 5.15
N PRO A 132 5.54 14.67 4.10
CA PRO A 132 6.09 13.53 3.40
C PRO A 132 7.43 13.91 2.77
N ILE A 133 8.46 13.12 3.05
CA ILE A 133 9.81 13.32 2.52
C ILE A 133 10.13 12.27 1.46
N GLU A 134 10.85 12.68 0.42
CA GLU A 134 11.37 11.74 -0.57
C GLU A 134 12.38 10.79 0.07
N LEU A 135 12.18 9.48 -0.10
CA LEU A 135 13.12 8.47 0.37
C LEU A 135 14.29 8.39 -0.61
N PRO A 136 15.53 8.64 -0.17
CA PRO A 136 16.69 8.48 -1.03
C PRO A 136 16.88 7.02 -1.43
N TYR A 137 17.58 6.77 -2.54
CA TYR A 137 17.83 5.40 -3.00
C TYR A 137 18.56 4.53 -1.96
N GLU A 138 19.43 5.13 -1.17
CA GLU A 138 20.19 4.48 -0.09
C GLU A 138 19.31 4.08 1.10
N HIS A 139 18.02 4.43 1.09
CA HIS A 139 17.14 4.08 2.19
C HIS A 139 16.99 2.56 2.30
N PRO A 140 17.08 1.99 3.52
CA PRO A 140 17.09 0.54 3.74
C PRO A 140 15.92 -0.22 3.12
N ILE A 141 14.77 0.44 2.89
CA ILE A 141 13.59 -0.19 2.28
C ILE A 141 13.88 -0.77 0.88
N PHE A 142 14.86 -0.21 0.16
CA PHE A 142 15.25 -0.68 -1.17
C PHE A 142 16.30 -1.81 -1.14
N HIS A 143 16.77 -2.18 0.06
CA HIS A 143 17.89 -3.12 0.26
C HIS A 143 17.59 -4.17 1.33
N CYS A 144 16.32 -4.34 1.73
CA CYS A 144 15.99 -5.20 2.88
C CYS A 144 15.95 -6.71 2.54
N VAL A 145 15.52 -7.10 1.34
CA VAL A 145 15.48 -8.51 0.87
C VAL A 145 16.39 -8.68 -0.34
N TYR A 146 16.27 -7.80 -1.27
CA TYR A 146 17.13 -7.70 -2.45
C TYR A 146 17.75 -6.31 -2.52
N ASP A 147 18.97 -6.26 -3.03
CA ASP A 147 19.59 -5.01 -3.45
C ASP A 147 18.95 -4.57 -4.76
N LEU A 148 18.00 -3.65 -4.69
CA LEU A 148 17.39 -3.12 -5.91
C LEU A 148 18.40 -2.22 -6.63
N PRO A 149 18.57 -2.33 -7.95
CA PRO A 149 19.55 -1.51 -8.69
C PRO A 149 19.09 -0.05 -8.85
N ASN A 150 17.82 0.23 -8.64
CA ASN A 150 17.20 1.56 -8.72
C ASN A 150 15.84 1.53 -8.02
N LYS A 151 15.22 2.68 -7.86
CA LYS A 151 13.81 2.77 -7.44
C LYS A 151 12.93 2.23 -8.59
N PRO A 152 12.20 1.12 -8.40
CA PRO A 152 11.35 0.57 -9.45
C PRO A 152 10.13 1.45 -9.68
N GLN A 153 9.73 1.63 -10.92
CA GLN A 153 8.42 2.16 -11.28
C GLN A 153 7.57 1.05 -11.87
N ILE A 154 6.34 0.94 -11.43
CA ILE A 154 5.39 -0.05 -11.92
C ILE A 154 4.19 0.71 -12.49
N PRO A 155 4.13 0.90 -13.82
CA PRO A 155 3.01 1.58 -14.46
C PRO A 155 1.77 0.68 -14.48
N SER A 156 0.59 1.28 -14.70
CA SER A 156 -0.61 0.50 -14.98
C SER A 156 -0.42 -0.42 -16.19
N LEU A 157 -1.18 -1.51 -16.24
CA LEU A 157 -1.12 -2.47 -17.35
C LEU A 157 -1.39 -1.77 -18.70
N GLY A 158 -2.33 -0.82 -18.72
CA GLY A 158 -2.67 -0.04 -19.93
C GLY A 158 -1.50 0.81 -20.41
N ALA A 159 -0.84 1.53 -19.51
CA ALA A 159 0.34 2.33 -19.82
C ALA A 159 1.52 1.46 -20.26
N ALA A 160 1.78 0.35 -19.57
CA ALA A 160 2.82 -0.61 -19.95
C ALA A 160 2.61 -1.18 -21.35
N GLN A 161 1.38 -1.57 -21.69
CA GLN A 161 1.05 -2.09 -23.03
C GLN A 161 1.17 -1.01 -24.12
N ALA A 162 0.65 0.18 -23.87
CA ALA A 162 0.72 1.30 -24.82
C ALA A 162 2.16 1.79 -25.04
N GLY A 163 2.99 1.73 -24.02
CA GLY A 163 4.39 2.17 -24.05
C GLY A 163 5.38 1.12 -24.56
N ARG A 164 4.99 -0.15 -24.61
CA ARG A 164 5.89 -1.29 -24.88
C ARG A 164 6.74 -1.15 -26.14
N SER A 165 6.14 -0.69 -27.24
CA SER A 165 6.85 -0.51 -28.52
C SER A 165 7.86 0.64 -28.52
N ARG A 166 7.78 1.54 -27.54
CA ARG A 166 8.61 2.73 -27.39
C ARG A 166 9.58 2.64 -26.20
N GLY A 167 9.59 1.51 -25.50
CA GLY A 167 10.40 1.34 -24.29
C GLY A 167 9.98 2.23 -23.11
N ILE A 168 8.73 2.73 -23.11
CA ILE A 168 8.21 3.59 -22.06
C ILE A 168 7.71 2.72 -20.92
N THR A 169 8.16 3.00 -19.70
CA THR A 169 7.80 2.27 -18.47
C THR A 169 7.14 3.14 -17.43
N TRP A 170 6.81 4.38 -17.75
CA TRP A 170 6.14 5.34 -16.88
C TRP A 170 4.73 5.63 -17.33
N GLU A 171 3.89 6.03 -16.40
CA GLU A 171 2.46 6.22 -16.62
C GLU A 171 2.16 7.41 -17.56
N ARG A 172 2.93 8.48 -17.43
CA ARG A 172 2.74 9.73 -18.18
C ARG A 172 4.10 10.29 -18.62
N PRO A 173 4.14 11.05 -19.71
CA PRO A 173 5.41 11.63 -20.20
C PRO A 173 6.10 12.58 -19.23
N ASP A 174 5.33 13.22 -18.33
CA ASP A 174 5.78 14.12 -17.29
C ASP A 174 6.10 13.42 -15.95
N ALA A 175 5.80 12.12 -15.84
CA ALA A 175 6.04 11.29 -14.65
C ALA A 175 7.23 10.34 -14.88
N GLN A 176 8.34 10.87 -15.35
CA GLN A 176 9.57 10.07 -15.59
C GLN A 176 10.36 9.80 -14.32
N GLU A 177 10.18 10.63 -13.31
CA GLU A 177 10.79 10.44 -12.00
C GLU A 177 9.91 9.57 -11.12
N VAL A 178 10.56 8.65 -10.43
CA VAL A 178 9.89 7.74 -9.49
C VAL A 178 10.02 8.27 -8.09
N HIS A 179 8.91 8.49 -7.43
CA HIS A 179 8.85 9.03 -6.09
C HIS A 179 8.39 7.99 -5.09
N TYR A 180 9.18 7.79 -4.05
CA TYR A 180 8.83 7.03 -2.86
C TYR A 180 8.92 7.98 -1.66
N LYS A 181 7.82 8.15 -0.95
CA LYS A 181 7.74 9.13 0.14
C LYS A 181 7.40 8.44 1.47
N GLY A 182 8.01 8.93 2.53
CA GLY A 182 7.72 8.54 3.90
C GLY A 182 7.33 9.73 4.77
N ILE A 183 6.59 9.51 5.85
CA ILE A 183 6.16 10.56 6.79
C ILE A 183 6.37 10.13 8.25
#